data_97ad0f9ebac169140aec6f02b96c0183
#
_entry.id   97ad0f9ebac169140aec6f02b96c0183
#
_cell.length_a   1.000
_cell.length_b   1.000
_cell.length_c   1.000
_cell.angle_alpha   90.00
_cell.angle_beta   90.00
_cell.angle_gamma   90.00
#
_symmetry.space_group_name_H-M   'P 1'
#
loop_
_entity.id
_entity.type
_entity.pdbx_description
1 polymer ?
#
loop_
_entity_poly.entity_id
_entity_poly.type
_entity_poly.pdbx_seq_one_letter_code
_entity_poly.pdbx_strand_id
1 'polypeptide(L)'
;AGGSTNDATPTLTGTAEANSTISVFDGTTLLGTATANASGNWTFTPSTALTDGSHSLTATATDAAGNVSTASSAFALTVDTTAPAAPVISTVTDDVAPVTGTVAAGGSTNDTMPTLTGTAEANSTIRVFDGATLLGTT
;
A
#
# COMPACT_ATOMS: atom_id res chain seq x y z
N ALA A 1 12.96 -1.10 2.89
CA ALA A 1 13.01 -1.15 1.42
C ALA A 1 12.26 -2.37 0.90
N GLY A 2 11.58 -2.27 -0.25
CA GLY A 2 10.83 -3.37 -0.86
C GLY A 2 9.38 -3.53 -0.37
N GLY A 3 8.86 -2.61 0.41
CA GLY A 3 7.44 -2.59 0.80
C GLY A 3 6.53 -2.02 -0.27
N SER A 4 5.21 -2.33 -0.16
CA SER A 4 4.16 -1.73 -0.98
C SER A 4 3.43 -0.63 -0.21
N THR A 5 2.93 0.37 -0.94
CA THR A 5 2.12 1.47 -0.41
C THR A 5 1.03 1.85 -1.41
N ASN A 6 -0.11 2.31 -0.92
CA ASN A 6 -1.13 2.96 -1.74
C ASN A 6 -0.98 4.49 -1.78
N ASP A 7 0.07 5.03 -1.15
CA ASP A 7 0.42 6.45 -1.24
C ASP A 7 1.31 6.68 -2.46
N ALA A 8 0.79 7.38 -3.45
CA ALA A 8 1.53 7.72 -4.68
C ALA A 8 2.46 8.93 -4.51
N THR A 9 2.42 9.63 -3.37
CA THR A 9 3.29 10.75 -3.04
C THR A 9 3.98 10.56 -1.69
N PRO A 10 4.71 9.44 -1.48
CA PRO A 10 5.27 9.10 -0.19
C PRO A 10 6.32 10.14 0.23
N THR A 11 6.30 10.50 1.52
CA THR A 11 7.30 11.41 2.09
C THR A 11 8.59 10.65 2.40
N LEU A 12 9.69 11.11 1.83
CA LEU A 12 11.04 10.63 2.08
C LEU A 12 11.73 11.51 3.13
N THR A 13 12.43 10.89 4.05
CA THR A 13 13.28 11.57 5.02
C THR A 13 14.66 10.96 5.04
N GLY A 14 15.66 11.78 5.33
CA GLY A 14 17.04 11.30 5.40
C GLY A 14 17.99 12.33 6.03
N THR A 15 19.26 11.99 5.97
CA THR A 15 20.34 12.85 6.45
C THR A 15 21.37 13.09 5.36
N ALA A 16 21.98 14.27 5.38
CA ALA A 16 23.04 14.69 4.47
C ALA A 16 23.89 15.77 5.13
N GLU A 17 24.86 16.34 4.42
CA GLU A 17 25.60 17.50 4.89
C GLU A 17 24.65 18.67 5.17
N ALA A 18 24.88 19.36 6.29
CA ALA A 18 24.06 20.51 6.69
C ALA A 18 24.03 21.59 5.59
N ASN A 19 22.83 22.10 5.32
CA ASN A 19 22.53 23.12 4.30
C ASN A 19 22.84 22.73 2.84
N SER A 20 23.12 21.45 2.56
CA SER A 20 23.26 20.94 1.19
C SER A 20 21.90 20.87 0.49
N THR A 21 21.92 20.94 -0.85
CA THR A 21 20.75 20.69 -1.70
C THR A 21 20.67 19.22 -2.04
N ILE A 22 19.54 18.61 -1.72
CA ILE A 22 19.25 17.20 -1.98
C ILE A 22 18.46 17.07 -3.29
N SER A 23 18.96 16.30 -4.23
CA SER A 23 18.22 15.91 -5.44
C SER A 23 17.73 14.48 -5.29
N VAL A 24 16.42 14.25 -5.44
CA VAL A 24 15.79 12.93 -5.31
C VAL A 24 15.39 12.41 -6.68
N PHE A 25 15.73 11.15 -6.95
CA PHE A 25 15.51 10.49 -8.24
C PHE A 25 14.72 9.20 -8.07
N ASP A 26 13.98 8.85 -9.12
CA ASP A 26 13.46 7.51 -9.38
C ASP A 26 14.16 6.95 -10.62
N GLY A 27 15.02 5.96 -10.43
CA GLY A 27 15.96 5.52 -11.45
C GLY A 27 16.82 6.70 -11.93
N THR A 28 16.62 7.13 -13.19
CA THR A 28 17.30 8.30 -13.78
C THR A 28 16.44 9.57 -13.79
N THR A 29 15.18 9.50 -13.37
CA THR A 29 14.24 10.63 -13.41
C THR A 29 14.36 11.46 -12.14
N LEU A 30 14.64 12.75 -12.27
CA LEU A 30 14.62 13.68 -11.14
C LEU A 30 13.18 13.94 -10.70
N LEU A 31 12.85 13.61 -9.46
CA LEU A 31 11.54 13.87 -8.85
C LEU A 31 11.45 15.30 -8.27
N GLY A 32 12.58 15.84 -7.82
CA GLY A 32 12.68 17.19 -7.26
C GLY A 32 13.83 17.35 -6.28
N THR A 33 13.82 18.47 -5.55
CA THR A 33 14.89 18.83 -4.62
C THR A 33 14.34 19.22 -3.25
N ALA A 34 15.16 19.03 -2.22
CA ALA A 34 14.94 19.50 -0.86
C ALA A 34 16.24 20.13 -0.33
N THR A 35 16.19 20.80 0.82
CA THR A 35 17.39 21.34 1.48
C THR A 35 17.54 20.66 2.84
N ALA A 36 18.74 20.18 3.15
CA ALA A 36 19.09 19.70 4.47
C ALA A 36 19.16 20.90 5.45
N ASN A 37 18.56 20.73 6.63
CA ASN A 37 18.62 21.77 7.67
C ASN A 37 20.03 21.85 8.32
N ALA A 38 20.20 22.74 9.28
CA ALA A 38 21.48 22.94 9.98
C ALA A 38 21.98 21.71 10.76
N SER A 39 21.07 20.73 11.02
CA SER A 39 21.41 19.42 11.64
C SER A 39 21.60 18.32 10.61
N GLY A 40 21.54 18.64 9.30
CA GLY A 40 21.68 17.68 8.21
C GLY A 40 20.43 16.88 7.89
N ASN A 41 19.29 17.12 8.54
CA ASN A 41 18.05 16.39 8.24
C ASN A 41 17.34 17.03 7.04
N TRP A 42 16.75 16.19 6.18
CA TRP A 42 15.95 16.65 5.05
C TRP A 42 14.65 15.84 4.92
N THR A 43 13.67 16.44 4.29
CA THR A 43 12.37 15.84 3.97
C THR A 43 11.99 16.23 2.56
N PHE A 44 11.48 15.28 1.79
CA PHE A 44 11.01 15.46 0.42
C PHE A 44 9.72 14.71 0.19
N THR A 45 8.74 15.36 -0.42
CA THR A 45 7.49 14.72 -0.90
C THR A 45 7.36 15.04 -2.39
N PRO A 46 7.20 14.05 -3.26
CA PRO A 46 7.00 14.29 -4.69
C PRO A 46 5.80 15.20 -4.94
N SER A 47 5.96 16.21 -5.80
CA SER A 47 4.85 17.09 -6.23
C SER A 47 3.98 16.45 -7.33
N THR A 48 4.52 15.44 -8.00
CA THR A 48 3.81 14.62 -8.99
C THR A 48 3.71 13.20 -8.45
N ALA A 49 2.52 12.63 -8.51
CA ALA A 49 2.28 11.25 -8.07
C ALA A 49 3.16 10.26 -8.86
N LEU A 50 3.75 9.32 -8.14
CA LEU A 50 4.38 8.14 -8.72
C LEU A 50 3.29 7.26 -9.35
N THR A 51 3.62 6.56 -10.42
CA THR A 51 2.71 5.61 -11.07
C THR A 51 2.63 4.31 -10.28
N ASP A 52 1.59 3.50 -10.49
CA ASP A 52 1.59 2.14 -9.96
C ASP A 52 2.75 1.34 -10.55
N GLY A 53 3.44 0.58 -9.70
CA GLY A 53 4.58 -0.23 -10.08
C GLY A 53 5.78 -0.08 -9.15
N SER A 54 6.91 -0.65 -9.56
CA SER A 54 8.15 -0.65 -8.79
C SER A 54 8.97 0.60 -9.07
N HIS A 55 9.45 1.23 -8.01
CA HIS A 55 10.29 2.42 -8.01
C HIS A 55 11.64 2.14 -7.32
N SER A 56 12.69 2.83 -7.76
CA SER A 56 14.03 2.73 -7.20
C SER A 56 14.54 4.13 -6.84
N LEU A 57 14.24 4.55 -5.62
CA LEU A 57 14.51 5.92 -5.18
C LEU A 57 15.95 6.07 -4.69
N THR A 58 16.62 7.11 -5.17
CA THR A 58 17.99 7.50 -4.75
C THR A 58 18.06 9.01 -4.51
N ALA A 59 19.06 9.44 -3.77
CA ALA A 59 19.32 10.86 -3.53
C ALA A 59 20.80 11.21 -3.64
N THR A 60 21.11 12.41 -4.11
CA THR A 60 22.45 13.02 -4.06
C THR A 60 22.38 14.32 -3.28
N ALA A 61 23.49 14.71 -2.65
CA ALA A 61 23.63 16.00 -1.98
C ALA A 61 24.62 16.88 -2.75
N THR A 62 24.30 18.16 -2.90
CA THR A 62 25.18 19.16 -3.50
C THR A 62 25.50 20.24 -2.44
N ASP A 63 26.78 20.49 -2.18
CA ASP A 63 27.24 21.52 -1.24
C ASP A 63 27.15 22.95 -1.83
N ALA A 64 27.46 23.95 -1.02
CA ALA A 64 27.43 25.35 -1.45
C ALA A 64 28.51 25.70 -2.52
N ALA A 65 29.54 24.87 -2.65
CA ALA A 65 30.60 25.04 -3.65
C ALA A 65 30.24 24.36 -4.99
N GLY A 66 29.11 23.62 -5.04
CA GLY A 66 28.65 22.88 -6.23
C GLY A 66 29.21 21.46 -6.35
N ASN A 67 29.87 20.93 -5.32
CA ASN A 67 30.33 19.56 -5.33
C ASN A 67 29.15 18.61 -5.06
N VAL A 68 29.04 17.56 -5.90
CA VAL A 68 27.94 16.58 -5.81
C VAL A 68 28.44 15.27 -5.23
N SER A 69 27.74 14.74 -4.26
CA SER A 69 28.02 13.43 -3.66
C SER A 69 27.76 12.27 -4.62
N THR A 70 28.25 11.09 -4.29
CA THR A 70 27.73 9.84 -4.86
C THR A 70 26.26 9.67 -4.46
N ALA A 71 25.50 8.90 -5.24
CA ALA A 71 24.12 8.57 -4.92
C ALA A 71 24.05 7.71 -3.64
N SER A 72 22.96 7.85 -2.91
CA SER A 72 22.61 6.97 -1.80
C SER A 72 22.40 5.54 -2.30
N SER A 73 22.35 4.57 -1.38
CA SER A 73 21.78 3.26 -1.69
C SER A 73 20.35 3.41 -2.18
N ALA A 74 19.94 2.56 -3.12
CA ALA A 74 18.59 2.57 -3.66
C ALA A 74 17.58 2.12 -2.59
N PHE A 75 16.48 2.86 -2.48
CA PHE A 75 15.32 2.47 -1.69
C PHE A 75 14.25 1.95 -2.64
N ALA A 76 14.06 0.61 -2.65
CA ALA A 76 13.02 -0.01 -3.45
C ALA A 76 11.65 0.20 -2.80
N LEU A 77 10.64 0.54 -3.61
CA LEU A 77 9.26 0.79 -3.21
C LEU A 77 8.33 0.31 -4.33
N THR A 78 7.19 -0.25 -3.99
CA THR A 78 6.11 -0.54 -4.94
C THR A 78 4.91 0.36 -4.59
N VAL A 79 4.45 1.13 -5.56
CA VAL A 79 3.18 1.88 -5.45
C VAL A 79 2.08 1.04 -6.07
N ASP A 80 0.98 0.84 -5.35
CA ASP A 80 -0.20 0.12 -5.80
C ASP A 80 -1.44 0.82 -5.26
N THR A 81 -2.06 1.62 -6.10
CA THR A 81 -3.28 2.38 -5.79
C THR A 81 -4.54 1.68 -6.25
N THR A 82 -4.40 0.47 -6.85
CA THR A 82 -5.52 -0.28 -7.42
C THR A 82 -6.25 -1.06 -6.32
N ALA A 83 -7.54 -0.81 -6.15
CA ALA A 83 -8.35 -1.61 -5.24
C ALA A 83 -8.60 -3.02 -5.83
N PRO A 84 -8.61 -4.06 -4.99
CA PRO A 84 -8.95 -5.41 -5.43
C PRO A 84 -10.39 -5.48 -5.96
N ALA A 85 -10.67 -6.46 -6.82
CA ALA A 85 -12.02 -6.74 -7.28
C ALA A 85 -12.93 -7.13 -6.09
N ALA A 86 -14.22 -6.80 -6.19
CA ALA A 86 -15.18 -7.17 -5.15
C ALA A 86 -15.24 -8.70 -4.96
N PRO A 87 -15.23 -9.19 -3.72
CA PRO A 87 -15.38 -10.61 -3.45
C PRO A 87 -16.79 -11.09 -3.81
N VAL A 88 -16.90 -12.38 -4.12
CA VAL A 88 -18.18 -13.02 -4.44
C VAL A 88 -18.50 -14.07 -3.35
N ILE A 89 -19.70 -13.98 -2.76
CA ILE A 89 -20.22 -15.07 -1.91
C ILE A 89 -20.84 -16.12 -2.85
N SER A 90 -20.28 -17.31 -2.89
CA SER A 90 -20.72 -18.39 -3.78
C SER A 90 -21.79 -19.26 -3.15
N THR A 91 -21.61 -19.63 -1.87
CA THR A 91 -22.59 -20.46 -1.14
C THR A 91 -22.68 -20.04 0.31
N VAL A 92 -23.86 -20.26 0.88
CA VAL A 92 -24.13 -20.26 2.32
C VAL A 92 -24.61 -21.67 2.67
N THR A 93 -24.00 -22.31 3.67
CA THR A 93 -24.31 -23.69 4.03
C THR A 93 -24.83 -23.77 5.46
N ASP A 94 -25.96 -24.43 5.62
CA ASP A 94 -26.60 -24.83 6.88
C ASP A 94 -26.12 -26.24 7.24
N ASP A 95 -25.55 -26.44 8.41
CA ASP A 95 -25.14 -27.75 8.91
C ASP A 95 -25.97 -28.24 10.13
N VAL A 96 -27.05 -27.52 10.47
CA VAL A 96 -27.92 -27.79 11.60
C VAL A 96 -29.17 -28.54 11.17
N ALA A 97 -29.35 -29.76 11.72
CA ALA A 97 -30.55 -30.55 11.47
C ALA A 97 -31.84 -29.82 11.92
N PRO A 98 -33.01 -30.10 11.31
CA PRO A 98 -33.34 -31.24 10.42
C PRO A 98 -33.07 -30.97 8.92
N VAL A 99 -32.83 -29.71 8.50
CA VAL A 99 -32.59 -29.38 7.09
C VAL A 99 -31.20 -28.84 6.98
N THR A 100 -30.34 -29.55 6.26
CA THR A 100 -28.94 -29.21 6.03
C THR A 100 -28.66 -28.98 4.56
N GLY A 101 -27.57 -28.27 4.24
CA GLY A 101 -27.09 -28.05 2.87
C GLY A 101 -27.06 -26.59 2.46
N THR A 102 -27.05 -26.34 1.15
CA THR A 102 -26.96 -24.98 0.63
C THR A 102 -28.26 -24.21 0.83
N VAL A 103 -28.14 -23.03 1.44
CA VAL A 103 -29.24 -22.07 1.60
C VAL A 103 -29.29 -21.17 0.38
N ALA A 104 -30.42 -21.15 -0.32
CA ALA A 104 -30.63 -20.26 -1.47
C ALA A 104 -30.75 -18.80 -1.02
N ALA A 105 -30.41 -17.87 -1.90
CA ALA A 105 -30.59 -16.43 -1.63
C ALA A 105 -32.05 -16.10 -1.30
N GLY A 106 -32.30 -15.44 -0.16
CA GLY A 106 -33.64 -15.18 0.37
C GLY A 106 -34.27 -16.38 1.10
N GLY A 107 -33.58 -17.51 1.20
CA GLY A 107 -34.00 -18.67 2.00
C GLY A 107 -33.86 -18.44 3.49
N SER A 108 -34.41 -19.40 4.27
CA SER A 108 -34.33 -19.41 5.72
C SER A 108 -33.48 -20.58 6.21
N THR A 109 -32.80 -20.39 7.32
CA THR A 109 -31.99 -21.39 8.01
C THR A 109 -32.27 -21.35 9.50
N ASN A 110 -32.11 -22.47 10.19
CA ASN A 110 -32.08 -22.54 11.64
C ASN A 110 -30.64 -22.55 12.18
N ASP A 111 -29.64 -22.53 11.30
CA ASP A 111 -28.23 -22.39 11.65
C ASP A 111 -27.92 -20.93 11.95
N THR A 112 -27.50 -20.63 13.19
CA THR A 112 -27.14 -19.27 13.63
C THR A 112 -25.70 -18.89 13.31
N MET A 113 -24.90 -19.87 12.82
CA MET A 113 -23.50 -19.66 12.40
C MET A 113 -23.20 -20.35 11.05
N PRO A 114 -23.95 -20.03 10.00
CA PRO A 114 -23.80 -20.70 8.71
C PRO A 114 -22.41 -20.47 8.10
N THR A 115 -21.91 -21.48 7.40
CA THR A 115 -20.63 -21.35 6.68
C THR A 115 -20.82 -20.63 5.35
N LEU A 116 -20.07 -19.55 5.14
CA LEU A 116 -20.01 -18.82 3.88
C LEU A 116 -18.76 -19.23 3.10
N THR A 117 -18.91 -19.52 1.81
CA THR A 117 -17.79 -19.73 0.90
C THR A 117 -17.86 -18.76 -0.27
N GLY A 118 -16.70 -18.38 -0.80
CA GLY A 118 -16.65 -17.40 -1.87
C GLY A 118 -15.28 -17.35 -2.54
N THR A 119 -15.15 -16.39 -3.44
CA THR A 119 -13.91 -16.10 -4.15
C THR A 119 -13.56 -14.61 -4.06
N ALA A 120 -12.28 -14.32 -4.05
CA ALA A 120 -11.74 -12.97 -4.04
C ALA A 120 -10.38 -12.94 -4.73
N GLU A 121 -9.79 -11.77 -4.84
CA GLU A 121 -8.42 -11.63 -5.31
C GLU A 121 -7.44 -12.35 -4.36
N ALA A 122 -6.45 -13.02 -4.95
CA ALA A 122 -5.46 -13.77 -4.18
C ALA A 122 -4.72 -12.86 -3.18
N ASN A 123 -4.52 -13.36 -1.97
CA ASN A 123 -3.86 -12.66 -0.85
C ASN A 123 -4.61 -11.41 -0.33
N SER A 124 -5.85 -11.18 -0.75
CA SER A 124 -6.68 -10.12 -0.18
C SER A 124 -7.26 -10.52 1.18
N THR A 125 -7.52 -9.53 2.03
CA THR A 125 -8.24 -9.74 3.30
C THR A 125 -9.73 -9.51 3.08
N ILE A 126 -10.56 -10.52 3.39
CA ILE A 126 -12.00 -10.45 3.23
C ILE A 126 -12.64 -10.06 4.57
N ARG A 127 -13.53 -9.08 4.55
CA ARG A 127 -14.36 -8.70 5.67
C ARG A 127 -15.81 -9.06 5.38
N VAL A 128 -16.43 -9.81 6.27
CA VAL A 128 -17.83 -10.23 6.14
C VAL A 128 -18.69 -9.37 7.06
N PHE A 129 -19.79 -8.85 6.52
CA PHE A 129 -20.71 -7.96 7.24
C PHE A 129 -22.15 -8.49 7.19
N ASP A 130 -22.92 -8.22 8.24
CA ASP A 130 -24.38 -8.24 8.25
C ASP A 130 -24.87 -6.80 8.40
N GLY A 131 -25.39 -6.23 7.31
CA GLY A 131 -25.68 -4.80 7.26
C GLY A 131 -24.43 -3.96 7.53
N ALA A 132 -24.42 -3.20 8.63
CA ALA A 132 -23.27 -2.40 9.07
C ALA A 132 -22.37 -3.13 10.11
N THR A 133 -22.73 -4.34 10.54
CA THR A 133 -22.03 -5.07 11.60
C THR A 133 -20.97 -5.99 10.99
N LEU A 134 -19.70 -5.82 11.37
CA LEU A 134 -18.63 -6.72 11.00
C LEU A 134 -18.79 -8.05 11.75
N LEU A 135 -18.95 -9.16 11.01
CA LEU A 135 -19.03 -10.51 11.55
C LEU A 135 -17.64 -11.12 11.74
N GLY A 136 -16.71 -10.86 10.83
CA GLY A 136 -15.35 -11.38 10.90
C GLY A 136 -14.51 -11.09 9.66
N THR A 137 -13.26 -11.57 9.71
CA THR A 137 -12.28 -11.44 8.62
C THR A 137 -11.62 -12.78 8.33
N THR A 138 -11.25 -12.96 7.07
CA THR A 138 -10.50 -14.14 6.61
C THR A 138 -9.51 -13.75 5.52
#